data_7a0cdebbc793113e10601585981beeee
#
_entry.id   7a0cdebbc793113e10601585981beeee
#
_cell.length_a   1.000
_cell.length_b   1.000
_cell.length_c   1.000
_cell.angle_alpha   90.00
_cell.angle_beta   90.00
_cell.angle_gamma   90.00
#
_symmetry.space_group_name_H-M   'P 1'
#
loop_
_entity.id
_entity.type
_entity.pdbx_description
1 polymer ?
#
loop_
_entity_poly.entity_id
_entity_poly.type
_entity_poly.pdbx_seq_one_letter_code
_entity_poly.pdbx_strand_id
1 'polypeptide(L)'
;PFQMRGTGFVVGSGNQVATNAHVLPETTDSETRLSILIPGHSPETAQLRPAAVASKDIEHDLAVLSIAGKPLPALRIVNSDSVREGQAIAFTGFPIGGALGFSPVSHRGMVSSITPIVLPSGNSRQLNPKLIQQMKRGAFRIFQLDATAYPGNSGSPVFDINSGEVIGVNSQIISESRSN
;
A
#
# COMPACT_ATOMS: atom_id res chain seq x y z
N PRO A 1 -0.76 4.67 -23.27
CA PRO A 1 -0.47 5.62 -22.20
C PRO A 1 -0.26 4.86 -20.89
N PHE A 2 0.77 5.25 -20.09
CA PHE A 2 1.00 4.68 -18.76
C PHE A 2 0.05 5.34 -17.76
N GLN A 3 -0.55 4.52 -16.90
CA GLN A 3 -1.35 4.99 -15.77
C GLN A 3 -0.67 4.58 -14.48
N MET A 4 -0.25 5.55 -13.67
CA MET A 4 0.23 5.30 -12.32
C MET A 4 -0.96 5.03 -11.40
N ARG A 5 -0.90 3.95 -10.61
CA ARG A 5 -2.03 3.49 -9.78
C ARG A 5 -1.75 3.55 -8.29
N GLY A 6 -0.50 3.54 -7.89
CA GLY A 6 -0.10 3.54 -6.48
C GLY A 6 1.38 3.40 -6.30
N THR A 7 1.76 3.15 -5.08
CA THR A 7 3.13 2.95 -4.61
C THR A 7 3.33 1.48 -4.24
N GLY A 8 4.57 1.02 -4.32
CA GLY A 8 5.01 -0.25 -3.77
C GLY A 8 6.42 -0.14 -3.22
N PHE A 9 6.84 -1.14 -2.47
CA PHE A 9 8.19 -1.20 -1.92
C PHE A 9 8.76 -2.61 -1.99
N VAL A 10 10.07 -2.68 -2.14
CA VAL A 10 10.78 -3.94 -2.33
C VAL A 10 10.86 -4.70 -1.01
N VAL A 11 10.59 -6.01 -1.06
CA VAL A 11 10.59 -6.90 0.11
C VAL A 11 11.34 -8.21 -0.20
N GLY A 12 11.55 -9.03 0.83
CA GLY A 12 12.13 -10.37 0.70
C GLY A 12 13.55 -10.34 0.15
N SER A 13 13.79 -11.12 -0.91
CA SER A 13 15.10 -11.24 -1.56
C SER A 13 15.42 -10.13 -2.55
N GLY A 14 14.57 -9.11 -2.69
CA GLY A 14 14.81 -8.00 -3.61
C GLY A 14 14.15 -8.15 -5.00
N ASN A 15 13.41 -9.23 -5.22
CA ASN A 15 12.65 -9.47 -6.45
C ASN A 15 11.13 -9.49 -6.22
N GLN A 16 10.70 -9.02 -5.08
CA GLN A 16 9.29 -8.89 -4.71
C GLN A 16 8.97 -7.46 -4.31
N VAL A 17 7.75 -7.01 -4.66
CA VAL A 17 7.26 -5.68 -4.32
C VAL A 17 5.91 -5.83 -3.64
N ALA A 18 5.80 -5.32 -2.42
CA ALA A 18 4.54 -5.23 -1.69
C ALA A 18 3.79 -3.96 -2.07
N THR A 19 2.46 -4.05 -2.18
CA THR A 19 1.55 -2.95 -2.47
C THR A 19 0.14 -3.29 -1.98
N ASN A 20 -0.85 -2.41 -2.23
CA ASN A 20 -2.26 -2.74 -2.00
C ASN A 20 -2.88 -3.54 -3.14
N ALA A 21 -3.86 -4.37 -2.80
CA ALA A 21 -4.60 -5.15 -3.79
C ALA A 21 -5.47 -4.28 -4.69
N HIS A 22 -6.05 -3.19 -4.16
CA HIS A 22 -6.95 -2.30 -4.91
C HIS A 22 -6.22 -1.45 -5.96
N VAL A 23 -4.90 -1.26 -5.87
CA VAL A 23 -4.14 -0.54 -6.91
C VAL A 23 -3.91 -1.37 -8.17
N LEU A 24 -4.11 -2.69 -8.07
CA LEU A 24 -3.97 -3.58 -9.22
C LEU A 24 -5.22 -3.50 -10.11
N PRO A 25 -5.07 -3.68 -11.43
CA PRO A 25 -6.23 -3.77 -12.31
C PRO A 25 -7.11 -4.97 -11.94
N GLU A 26 -8.43 -4.81 -12.07
CA GLU A 26 -9.39 -5.89 -11.78
C GLU A 26 -9.25 -7.06 -12.76
N THR A 27 -8.97 -6.75 -14.01
CA THR A 27 -8.71 -7.72 -15.06
C THR A 27 -7.38 -7.40 -15.73
N THR A 28 -6.53 -8.41 -15.88
CA THR A 28 -5.41 -8.36 -16.81
C THR A 28 -5.90 -8.95 -18.12
N ASP A 29 -6.40 -8.09 -19.02
CA ASP A 29 -6.56 -8.48 -20.40
C ASP A 29 -5.18 -8.66 -21.07
N SER A 30 -5.15 -9.25 -22.26
CA SER A 30 -3.89 -9.51 -22.98
C SER A 30 -3.10 -8.24 -23.36
N GLU A 31 -3.69 -7.05 -23.18
CA GLU A 31 -3.10 -5.77 -23.52
C GLU A 31 -2.59 -5.01 -22.28
N THR A 32 -3.09 -5.34 -21.08
CA THR A 32 -2.69 -4.67 -19.83
C THR A 32 -1.38 -5.26 -19.28
N ARG A 33 -0.31 -4.50 -19.36
CA ARG A 33 1.00 -4.86 -18.80
C ARG A 33 1.24 -4.15 -17.50
N LEU A 34 1.44 -4.92 -16.43
CA LEU A 34 1.86 -4.40 -15.14
C LEU A 34 3.37 -4.16 -15.15
N SER A 35 3.79 -3.00 -14.65
CA SER A 35 5.20 -2.64 -14.56
C SER A 35 5.47 -1.84 -13.29
N ILE A 36 6.67 -1.94 -12.77
CA ILE A 36 7.17 -1.13 -11.66
C ILE A 36 8.10 -0.06 -12.23
N LEU A 37 7.81 1.20 -11.89
CA LEU A 37 8.72 2.29 -12.13
C LEU A 37 9.66 2.44 -10.93
N ILE A 38 10.94 2.25 -11.16
CA ILE A 38 12.01 2.43 -10.17
C ILE A 38 12.61 3.81 -10.42
N PRO A 39 12.47 4.76 -9.47
CA PRO A 39 13.04 6.08 -9.65
C PRO A 39 14.57 6.00 -9.71
N GLY A 40 15.16 6.81 -10.56
CA GLY A 40 16.59 7.04 -10.61
C GLY A 40 16.98 8.34 -9.93
N HIS A 41 18.24 8.71 -10.04
CA HIS A 41 18.74 10.02 -9.57
C HIS A 41 18.22 11.19 -10.43
N SER A 42 17.80 10.89 -11.65
CA SER A 42 17.13 11.84 -12.57
C SER A 42 16.01 11.10 -13.32
N PRO A 43 15.07 11.81 -13.94
CA PRO A 43 14.01 11.20 -14.72
C PRO A 43 14.51 10.26 -15.82
N GLU A 44 15.67 10.58 -16.43
CA GLU A 44 16.29 9.79 -17.50
C GLU A 44 16.87 8.47 -16.99
N THR A 45 17.18 8.38 -15.69
CA THR A 45 17.75 7.18 -15.07
C THR A 45 16.68 6.29 -14.43
N ALA A 46 15.41 6.68 -14.49
CA ALA A 46 14.29 5.85 -14.04
C ALA A 46 14.20 4.56 -14.87
N GLN A 47 13.90 3.45 -14.22
CA GLN A 47 13.81 2.14 -14.85
C GLN A 47 12.38 1.61 -14.77
N LEU A 48 11.87 1.13 -15.89
CA LEU A 48 10.59 0.43 -15.95
C LEU A 48 10.88 -1.08 -16.01
N ARG A 49 10.38 -1.84 -15.03
CA ARG A 49 10.51 -3.30 -15.00
C ARG A 49 9.14 -3.97 -15.09
N PRO A 50 8.96 -4.94 -16.00
CA PRO A 50 7.77 -5.76 -16.02
C PRO A 50 7.56 -6.47 -14.67
N ALA A 51 6.30 -6.56 -14.27
CA ALA A 51 5.91 -7.20 -13.02
C ALA A 51 4.76 -8.16 -13.26
N ALA A 52 4.65 -9.18 -12.42
CA ALA A 52 3.54 -10.11 -12.39
C ALA A 52 2.98 -10.21 -10.97
N VAL A 53 1.68 -10.44 -10.83
CA VAL A 53 1.07 -10.68 -9.53
C VAL A 53 1.50 -12.04 -9.01
N ALA A 54 2.26 -12.07 -7.92
CA ALA A 54 2.70 -13.29 -7.27
C ALA A 54 1.66 -13.79 -6.26
N SER A 55 1.05 -12.88 -5.49
CA SER A 55 -0.05 -13.17 -4.59
C SER A 55 -0.94 -11.95 -4.38
N LYS A 56 -2.21 -12.19 -4.04
CA LYS A 56 -3.19 -11.14 -3.76
C LYS A 56 -4.08 -11.57 -2.60
N ASP A 57 -4.15 -10.74 -1.59
CA ASP A 57 -5.02 -10.88 -0.43
C ASP A 57 -6.00 -9.70 -0.43
N ILE A 58 -7.24 -9.97 -0.86
CA ILE A 58 -8.27 -8.95 -0.97
C ILE A 58 -8.83 -8.58 0.40
N GLU A 59 -8.83 -9.54 1.34
CA GLU A 59 -9.36 -9.34 2.68
C GLU A 59 -8.53 -8.30 3.46
N HIS A 60 -7.21 -8.33 3.28
CA HIS A 60 -6.28 -7.39 3.93
C HIS A 60 -5.83 -6.25 3.01
N ASP A 61 -6.36 -6.18 1.79
CA ASP A 61 -5.96 -5.21 0.77
C ASP A 61 -4.46 -5.21 0.50
N LEU A 62 -3.85 -6.38 0.40
CA LEU A 62 -2.42 -6.55 0.13
C LEU A 62 -2.18 -7.32 -1.16
N ALA A 63 -1.08 -7.01 -1.81
CA ALA A 63 -0.58 -7.79 -2.94
C ALA A 63 0.94 -7.82 -2.95
N VAL A 64 1.48 -8.89 -3.50
CA VAL A 64 2.90 -9.04 -3.78
C VAL A 64 3.08 -9.24 -5.28
N LEU A 65 3.94 -8.44 -5.86
CA LEU A 65 4.33 -8.53 -7.25
C LEU A 65 5.73 -9.15 -7.34
N SER A 66 5.97 -9.96 -8.36
CA SER A 66 7.31 -10.44 -8.71
C SER A 66 7.88 -9.56 -9.82
N ILE A 67 9.16 -9.25 -9.74
CA ILE A 67 9.92 -8.52 -10.74
C ILE A 67 11.15 -9.32 -11.17
N ALA A 68 11.44 -9.32 -12.45
CA ALA A 68 12.63 -9.95 -13.00
C ALA A 68 13.86 -9.04 -12.88
N GLY A 69 15.04 -9.63 -13.04
CA GLY A 69 16.30 -8.92 -13.12
C GLY A 69 17.08 -8.90 -11.81
N LYS A 70 18.08 -8.01 -11.74
CA LYS A 70 18.95 -7.90 -10.55
C LYS A 70 18.11 -7.53 -9.32
N PRO A 71 18.29 -8.23 -8.18
CA PRO A 71 17.64 -7.88 -6.93
C PRO A 71 17.87 -6.42 -6.53
N LEU A 72 16.82 -5.80 -6.00
CA LEU A 72 16.86 -4.44 -5.47
C LEU A 72 17.01 -4.47 -3.95
N PRO A 73 17.51 -3.41 -3.33
CA PRO A 73 17.52 -3.29 -1.87
C PRO A 73 16.11 -3.45 -1.30
N ALA A 74 15.92 -4.44 -0.43
CA ALA A 74 14.66 -4.71 0.22
C ALA A 74 14.55 -3.96 1.54
N LEU A 75 13.34 -3.48 1.87
CA LEU A 75 13.04 -2.90 3.16
C LEU A 75 12.82 -4.01 4.19
N ARG A 76 13.25 -3.76 5.42
CA ARG A 76 13.02 -4.68 6.53
C ARG A 76 11.62 -4.47 7.09
N ILE A 77 10.82 -5.53 7.05
CA ILE A 77 9.50 -5.59 7.68
C ILE A 77 9.66 -6.21 9.06
N VAL A 78 9.01 -5.62 10.05
CA VAL A 78 8.99 -6.12 11.42
C VAL A 78 7.57 -6.38 11.92
N ASN A 79 7.47 -7.13 13.02
CA ASN A 79 6.18 -7.40 13.63
C ASN A 79 5.58 -6.08 14.18
N SER A 80 4.33 -5.83 13.84
CA SER A 80 3.58 -4.64 14.25
C SER A 80 2.91 -4.76 15.63
N ASP A 81 3.04 -5.88 16.33
CA ASP A 81 2.41 -6.08 17.65
C ASP A 81 2.95 -5.12 18.73
N SER A 82 4.17 -4.62 18.54
CA SER A 82 4.81 -3.66 19.44
C SER A 82 4.40 -2.21 19.19
N VAL A 83 3.71 -1.93 18.08
CA VAL A 83 3.25 -0.57 17.74
C VAL A 83 2.26 -0.06 18.78
N ARG A 84 2.34 1.22 19.12
CA ARG A 84 1.49 1.88 20.11
C ARG A 84 0.81 3.11 19.51
N GLU A 85 -0.34 3.46 20.06
CA GLU A 85 -0.97 4.75 19.80
C GLU A 85 -0.06 5.88 20.27
N GLY A 86 -0.01 6.96 19.50
CA GLY A 86 0.93 8.07 19.70
C GLY A 86 2.33 7.84 19.11
N GLN A 87 2.63 6.65 18.59
CA GLN A 87 3.93 6.36 17.97
C GLN A 87 4.12 7.20 16.71
N ALA A 88 5.26 7.89 16.62
CA ALA A 88 5.64 8.66 15.45
C ALA A 88 6.00 7.73 14.28
N ILE A 89 5.45 8.05 13.11
CA ILE A 89 5.67 7.29 11.87
C ILE A 89 6.04 8.21 10.72
N ALA A 90 6.60 7.62 9.68
CA ALA A 90 6.70 8.23 8.37
C ALA A 90 6.24 7.23 7.31
N PHE A 91 5.81 7.71 6.17
CA PHE A 91 5.61 6.90 4.97
C PHE A 91 6.10 7.65 3.75
N THR A 92 6.53 6.91 2.73
CA THR A 92 7.07 7.47 1.51
C THR A 92 6.36 6.85 0.30
N GLY A 93 5.85 7.70 -0.57
CA GLY A 93 5.12 7.25 -1.75
C GLY A 93 5.24 8.23 -2.90
N PHE A 94 4.43 8.01 -3.93
CA PHE A 94 4.41 8.81 -5.15
C PHE A 94 3.02 9.45 -5.30
N PRO A 95 2.75 10.55 -4.55
CA PRO A 95 1.45 11.20 -4.60
C PRO A 95 1.21 11.84 -5.97
N ILE A 96 -0.09 11.91 -6.33
CA ILE A 96 -0.59 12.64 -7.51
C ILE A 96 0.01 12.17 -8.84
N GLY A 97 0.39 10.88 -8.94
CA GLY A 97 0.58 10.17 -10.21
C GLY A 97 1.34 10.90 -11.32
N GLY A 98 2.52 11.44 -11.03
CA GLY A 98 3.37 12.07 -12.04
C GLY A 98 3.13 13.56 -12.27
N ALA A 99 2.13 14.21 -11.65
CA ALA A 99 1.96 15.65 -11.74
C ALA A 99 3.11 16.43 -11.07
N LEU A 100 3.76 15.81 -10.07
CA LEU A 100 4.96 16.31 -9.40
C LEU A 100 6.25 15.60 -9.87
N GLY A 101 6.19 14.90 -11.02
CA GLY A 101 7.25 14.01 -11.47
C GLY A 101 7.23 12.68 -10.69
N PHE A 102 8.19 11.79 -11.00
CA PHE A 102 8.32 10.49 -10.34
C PHE A 102 9.24 10.56 -9.10
N SER A 103 9.20 11.68 -8.38
CA SER A 103 9.97 11.85 -7.16
C SER A 103 9.18 11.31 -5.96
N PRO A 104 9.80 10.50 -5.10
CA PRO A 104 9.16 10.06 -3.87
C PRO A 104 8.96 11.22 -2.91
N VAL A 105 7.81 11.24 -2.23
CA VAL A 105 7.48 12.23 -1.22
C VAL A 105 7.28 11.53 0.11
N SER A 106 7.98 12.02 1.13
CA SER A 106 7.85 11.49 2.50
C SER A 106 6.91 12.35 3.32
N HIS A 107 6.03 11.68 4.03
CA HIS A 107 5.09 12.27 4.98
C HIS A 107 5.40 11.79 6.38
N ARG A 108 5.20 12.66 7.37
CA ARG A 108 5.34 12.33 8.78
C ARG A 108 3.98 12.39 9.46
N GLY A 109 3.78 11.53 10.44
CA GLY A 109 2.56 11.48 11.23
C GLY A 109 2.71 10.64 12.48
N MET A 110 1.59 10.20 13.01
CA MET A 110 1.57 9.27 14.14
C MET A 110 0.44 8.25 14.00
N VAL A 111 0.55 7.16 14.74
CA VAL A 111 -0.54 6.21 14.95
C VAL A 111 -1.54 6.83 15.90
N SER A 112 -2.71 7.24 15.42
CA SER A 112 -3.75 7.86 16.24
C SER A 112 -4.56 6.84 17.01
N SER A 113 -4.81 5.68 16.40
CA SER A 113 -5.60 4.60 17.00
C SER A 113 -5.23 3.25 16.38
N ILE A 114 -5.40 2.20 17.17
CA ILE A 114 -5.26 0.80 16.72
C ILE A 114 -6.61 0.12 16.90
N THR A 115 -7.35 -0.03 15.80
CA THR A 115 -8.72 -0.52 15.82
C THR A 115 -8.90 -1.81 15.01
N PRO A 116 -9.75 -2.72 15.46
CA PRO A 116 -10.18 -3.82 14.60
C PRO A 116 -11.06 -3.28 13.47
N ILE A 117 -10.81 -3.70 12.24
CA ILE A 117 -11.64 -3.38 11.09
C ILE A 117 -12.07 -4.64 10.36
N VAL A 118 -13.27 -4.60 9.83
CA VAL A 118 -13.74 -5.52 8.80
C VAL A 118 -13.94 -4.66 7.56
N LEU A 119 -13.11 -4.86 6.54
CA LEU A 119 -13.28 -4.15 5.27
C LEU A 119 -14.65 -4.52 4.67
N PRO A 120 -15.50 -3.54 4.33
CA PRO A 120 -16.77 -3.84 3.69
C PRO A 120 -16.50 -4.48 2.32
N SER A 121 -16.89 -5.72 2.15
CA SER A 121 -16.99 -6.28 0.80
C SER A 121 -18.10 -5.54 0.05
N GLY A 122 -17.72 -4.72 -0.89
CA GLY A 122 -18.48 -4.10 -2.00
C GLY A 122 -19.94 -3.66 -1.89
N ASN A 123 -20.71 -4.00 -0.86
CA ASN A 123 -22.11 -3.60 -0.67
C ASN A 123 -22.47 -3.45 0.80
N SER A 124 -22.11 -2.32 1.38
CA SER A 124 -22.20 -2.02 2.81
C SER A 124 -23.59 -1.59 3.31
N ARG A 125 -24.68 -1.96 2.66
CA ARG A 125 -26.02 -1.57 3.13
C ARG A 125 -26.78 -2.62 3.93
N GLN A 126 -26.22 -3.81 4.16
CA GLN A 126 -26.87 -4.82 5.01
C GLN A 126 -25.81 -5.45 5.92
N LEU A 127 -26.04 -5.39 7.22
CA LEU A 127 -25.38 -6.23 8.21
C LEU A 127 -25.70 -7.69 7.85
N ASN A 128 -24.89 -8.26 6.98
CA ASN A 128 -25.02 -9.64 6.55
C ASN A 128 -24.52 -10.54 7.68
N PRO A 129 -25.17 -11.67 7.98
CA PRO A 129 -24.70 -12.67 8.95
C PRO A 129 -23.24 -13.11 8.71
N LYS A 130 -22.76 -13.10 7.45
CA LYS A 130 -21.36 -13.33 7.10
C LYS A 130 -20.41 -12.27 7.70
N LEU A 131 -20.81 -10.99 7.67
CA LEU A 131 -20.02 -9.89 8.25
C LEU A 131 -19.90 -10.04 9.77
N ILE A 132 -21.02 -10.39 10.43
CA ILE A 132 -21.03 -10.67 11.87
C ILE A 132 -20.15 -11.89 12.21
N GLN A 133 -20.11 -12.89 11.34
CA GLN A 133 -19.29 -14.08 11.53
C GLN A 133 -17.79 -13.81 11.26
N GLN A 134 -17.46 -12.91 10.33
CA GLN A 134 -16.10 -12.40 10.11
C GLN A 134 -15.63 -11.56 11.30
N MET A 135 -16.48 -10.70 11.85
CA MET A 135 -16.19 -9.95 13.09
C MET A 135 -15.92 -10.88 14.28
N LYS A 136 -16.58 -12.05 14.34
CA LYS A 136 -16.35 -13.06 15.39
C LYS A 136 -15.11 -13.93 15.14
N ARG A 137 -14.62 -14.04 13.90
CA ARG A 137 -13.44 -14.85 13.53
C ARG A 137 -12.11 -14.13 13.68
N GLY A 138 -12.14 -12.86 14.08
CA GLY A 138 -10.96 -12.02 14.27
C GLY A 138 -10.86 -10.96 13.18
N ALA A 139 -11.45 -9.80 13.45
CA ALA A 139 -11.16 -8.61 12.68
C ALA A 139 -9.65 -8.34 12.76
N PHE A 140 -8.98 -8.14 11.63
CA PHE A 140 -7.59 -7.72 11.68
C PHE A 140 -7.49 -6.27 12.18
N ARG A 141 -6.38 -5.95 12.81
CA ARG A 141 -6.16 -4.62 13.37
C ARG A 141 -5.55 -3.71 12.33
N ILE A 142 -6.04 -2.49 12.26
CA ILE A 142 -5.46 -1.42 11.44
C ILE A 142 -4.94 -0.29 12.32
N PHE A 143 -3.98 0.43 11.80
CA PHE A 143 -3.51 1.70 12.34
C PHE A 143 -4.26 2.83 11.64
N GLN A 144 -5.03 3.60 12.41
CA GLN A 144 -5.47 4.92 11.95
C GLN A 144 -4.32 5.89 12.10
N LEU A 145 -3.99 6.59 11.04
CA LEU A 145 -2.87 7.52 11.03
C LEU A 145 -3.38 8.97 11.04
N ASP A 146 -2.80 9.78 11.91
CA ASP A 146 -2.86 11.24 11.79
C ASP A 146 -1.70 11.69 10.90
N ALA A 147 -1.98 11.73 9.61
CA ALA A 147 -1.03 12.09 8.58
C ALA A 147 -1.76 12.46 7.29
N THR A 148 -1.22 13.38 6.53
CA THR A 148 -1.77 13.76 5.24
C THR A 148 -1.38 12.72 4.19
N ALA A 149 -2.35 12.04 3.59
CA ALA A 149 -2.14 11.13 2.48
C ALA A 149 -2.86 11.64 1.24
N TYR A 150 -2.23 11.49 0.08
CA TYR A 150 -2.75 11.88 -1.22
C TYR A 150 -2.98 10.65 -2.11
N PRO A 151 -3.84 10.74 -3.13
CA PRO A 151 -3.95 9.72 -4.17
C PRO A 151 -2.57 9.35 -4.72
N GLY A 152 -2.28 8.04 -4.85
CA GLY A 152 -0.96 7.52 -5.21
C GLY A 152 -0.11 7.04 -4.04
N ASN A 153 -0.44 7.41 -2.80
CA ASN A 153 0.23 6.89 -1.61
C ASN A 153 -0.24 5.49 -1.19
N SER A 154 -1.30 4.96 -1.79
CA SER A 154 -1.72 3.57 -1.56
C SER A 154 -0.59 2.61 -1.88
N GLY A 155 -0.28 1.68 -0.96
CA GLY A 155 0.83 0.74 -1.06
C GLY A 155 2.17 1.25 -0.52
N SER A 156 2.25 2.49 -0.02
CA SER A 156 3.47 3.04 0.60
C SER A 156 3.85 2.28 1.87
N PRO A 157 5.15 2.04 2.11
CA PRO A 157 5.62 1.51 3.37
C PRO A 157 5.44 2.55 4.48
N VAL A 158 4.90 2.11 5.62
CA VAL A 158 4.82 2.91 6.85
C VAL A 158 5.96 2.50 7.75
N PHE A 159 6.80 3.45 8.12
CA PHE A 159 8.02 3.25 8.91
C PHE A 159 7.82 3.67 10.36
N ASP A 160 8.39 2.92 11.27
CA ASP A 160 8.78 3.47 12.58
C ASP A 160 9.88 4.51 12.34
N ILE A 161 9.65 5.75 12.78
CA ILE A 161 10.59 6.85 12.53
C ILE A 161 11.93 6.68 13.26
N ASN A 162 11.97 5.89 14.33
CA ASN A 162 13.17 5.69 15.14
C ASN A 162 14.07 4.57 14.57
N SER A 163 13.45 3.48 14.11
CA SER A 163 14.20 2.32 13.59
C SER A 163 14.35 2.33 12.05
N GLY A 164 13.46 3.04 11.35
CA GLY A 164 13.38 3.00 9.88
C GLY A 164 12.81 1.68 9.34
N GLU A 165 12.28 0.83 10.20
CA GLU A 165 11.71 -0.46 9.81
C GLU A 165 10.24 -0.31 9.41
N VAL A 166 9.79 -1.14 8.47
CA VAL A 166 8.40 -1.11 7.99
C VAL A 166 7.51 -1.83 8.99
N ILE A 167 6.50 -1.12 9.49
CA ILE A 167 5.50 -1.60 10.44
C ILE A 167 4.11 -1.75 9.84
N GLY A 168 3.91 -1.29 8.61
CA GLY A 168 2.62 -1.38 7.93
C GLY A 168 2.68 -0.94 6.47
N VAL A 169 1.55 -1.11 5.79
CA VAL A 169 1.33 -0.65 4.42
C VAL A 169 0.21 0.38 4.45
N ASN A 170 0.45 1.56 3.88
CA ASN A 170 -0.56 2.61 3.80
C ASN A 170 -1.63 2.22 2.79
N SER A 171 -2.88 2.09 3.25
CA SER A 171 -4.04 1.88 2.39
C SER A 171 -4.95 3.09 2.51
N GLN A 172 -5.15 3.79 1.41
CA GLN A 172 -6.08 4.90 1.35
C GLN A 172 -7.49 4.38 1.09
N ILE A 173 -8.27 4.21 2.14
CA ILE A 173 -9.70 3.93 2.02
C ILE A 173 -10.38 5.24 1.64
N ILE A 174 -10.75 5.38 0.37
CA ILE A 174 -11.58 6.49 -0.09
C ILE A 174 -12.98 6.24 0.47
N SER A 175 -13.34 6.89 1.57
CA SER A 175 -14.74 7.04 1.91
C SER A 175 -15.35 7.97 0.84
N GLU A 176 -16.30 7.47 0.06
CA GLU A 176 -17.11 8.34 -0.81
C GLU A 176 -17.76 9.40 0.08
N SER A 177 -17.20 10.61 0.05
CA SER A 177 -17.88 11.77 0.60
C SER A 177 -19.11 11.98 -0.28
N ARG A 178 -20.28 11.72 0.28
CA ARG A 178 -21.54 12.13 -0.34
C ARG A 178 -21.46 13.64 -0.54
N SER A 179 -21.31 14.06 -1.79
CA SER A 179 -21.71 15.42 -2.16
C SER A 179 -23.21 15.52 -1.97
N ASN A 180 -23.63 16.33 -1.01
CA ASN A 180 -25.00 16.85 -0.94
C ASN A 180 -25.23 17.81 -2.11
#